data_54a15bf5bc3b24bb5ad6edf128fddf57
#
_entry.id   54a15bf5bc3b24bb5ad6edf128fddf57
#
_cell.length_a   1.000
_cell.length_b   1.000
_cell.length_c   1.000
_cell.angle_alpha   90.00
_cell.angle_beta   90.00
_cell.angle_gamma   90.00
#
_symmetry.space_group_name_H-M   'P 1'
#
loop_
_entity.id
_entity.type
_entity.pdbx_description
1 polymer ?
#
loop_
_entity_poly.entity_id
_entity_poly.type
_entity_poly.pdbx_seq_one_letter_code
_entity_poly.pdbx_strand_id
1 'polypeptide(L)'
;MKFSFGLNLSAVLVLAACAHQPMQKPDAAPVPTAVDNHAPEQGTGLTEQKLIRAKHYMAASANPLATEAGYEVLKRGGSAIDAMIAMQTTLGLTEPQSSGLGGGAFLVYWDNKAKKLTTFDARETAPKAATPALFLDENGKPMGFMNAVVGGRSVGVPGIPKLLEDVHKRYGKLPWASLFDKPIALAEQGFTVSPRMAKSIEQNLEPLKRYPQTAAYFLPDGKPLAAGTVLKNPEFARSVRLLAEKGSAPFCGAVEE
;
A
#
# COMPACT_ATOMS: atom_id res chain seq x y z
N MET A 1 3.86 -30.00 -88.61
CA MET A 1 2.84 -29.60 -87.62
C MET A 1 3.50 -28.96 -86.46
N LYS A 2 3.43 -27.64 -86.35
CA LYS A 2 3.99 -26.86 -85.20
C LYS A 2 2.80 -26.22 -84.53
N PHE A 3 2.53 -26.61 -83.32
CA PHE A 3 1.58 -25.90 -82.45
C PHE A 3 2.33 -24.91 -81.57
N SER A 4 1.99 -23.60 -81.71
CA SER A 4 2.48 -22.53 -80.88
C SER A 4 1.45 -22.25 -79.78
N PHE A 5 1.87 -22.39 -78.53
CA PHE A 5 1.07 -22.00 -77.38
C PHE A 5 1.52 -20.63 -76.93
N GLY A 6 0.68 -19.63 -77.10
CA GLY A 6 0.89 -18.30 -76.54
C GLY A 6 0.39 -18.24 -75.11
N LEU A 7 1.27 -17.93 -74.18
CA LEU A 7 0.94 -17.72 -72.77
C LEU A 7 0.73 -16.23 -72.54
N ASN A 8 -0.51 -15.84 -72.36
CA ASN A 8 -0.84 -14.45 -71.90
C ASN A 8 -0.68 -14.36 -70.39
N LEU A 9 0.33 -13.62 -69.97
CA LEU A 9 0.56 -13.32 -68.55
C LEU A 9 -0.05 -11.96 -68.20
N SER A 10 -1.28 -11.94 -67.73
CA SER A 10 -1.92 -10.73 -67.18
C SER A 10 -1.51 -10.58 -65.70
N ALA A 11 -0.58 -9.67 -65.47
CA ALA A 11 -0.17 -9.27 -64.13
C ALA A 11 -1.24 -8.37 -63.53
N VAL A 12 -1.99 -8.91 -62.55
CA VAL A 12 -2.90 -8.14 -61.70
C VAL A 12 -2.06 -7.49 -60.57
N LEU A 13 -1.85 -6.19 -60.66
CA LEU A 13 -1.28 -5.39 -59.55
C LEU A 13 -2.38 -5.20 -58.50
N VAL A 14 -2.32 -5.92 -57.38
CA VAL A 14 -3.12 -5.61 -56.19
C VAL A 14 -2.41 -4.54 -55.39
N LEU A 15 -2.84 -3.28 -55.53
CA LEU A 15 -2.47 -2.19 -54.65
C LEU A 15 -3.17 -2.38 -53.32
N ALA A 16 -2.45 -2.91 -52.32
CA ALA A 16 -2.91 -2.92 -50.93
C ALA A 16 -2.80 -1.47 -50.39
N ALA A 17 -3.91 -0.74 -50.42
CA ALA A 17 -4.06 0.51 -49.69
C ALA A 17 -4.14 0.20 -48.20
N CYS A 18 -3.03 0.43 -47.47
CA CYS A 18 -3.06 0.52 -46.01
C CYS A 18 -3.88 1.75 -45.62
N ALA A 19 -5.18 1.58 -45.46
CA ALA A 19 -6.03 2.57 -44.83
C ALA A 19 -5.59 2.69 -43.36
N HIS A 20 -4.94 3.80 -43.01
CA HIS A 20 -4.77 4.19 -41.63
C HIS A 20 -6.16 4.43 -41.05
N GLN A 21 -6.70 3.46 -40.33
CA GLN A 21 -7.84 3.72 -39.46
C GLN A 21 -7.35 4.58 -38.30
N PRO A 22 -7.93 5.75 -38.07
CA PRO A 22 -7.61 6.52 -36.85
C PRO A 22 -7.96 5.63 -35.66
N MET A 23 -6.98 5.42 -34.77
CA MET A 23 -7.21 4.74 -33.48
C MET A 23 -8.34 5.49 -32.77
N GLN A 24 -9.54 4.89 -32.73
CA GLN A 24 -10.58 5.34 -31.84
C GLN A 24 -10.01 5.30 -30.42
N LYS A 25 -9.98 6.46 -29.77
CA LYS A 25 -9.77 6.49 -28.31
C LYS A 25 -10.80 5.53 -27.71
N PRO A 26 -10.39 4.56 -26.87
CA PRO A 26 -11.37 3.78 -26.15
C PRO A 26 -12.30 4.76 -25.42
N ASP A 27 -13.60 4.61 -25.65
CA ASP A 27 -14.60 5.36 -24.89
C ASP A 27 -14.28 5.16 -23.41
N ALA A 28 -14.14 6.28 -22.69
CA ALA A 28 -13.90 6.22 -21.25
C ALA A 28 -15.05 5.40 -20.66
N ALA A 29 -14.72 4.29 -20.01
CA ALA A 29 -15.71 3.50 -19.31
C ALA A 29 -16.53 4.44 -18.43
N PRO A 30 -17.86 4.31 -18.40
CA PRO A 30 -18.70 5.17 -17.60
C PRO A 30 -18.18 5.12 -16.15
N VAL A 31 -17.85 6.28 -15.61
CA VAL A 31 -17.47 6.42 -14.20
C VAL A 31 -18.67 5.91 -13.39
N PRO A 32 -18.49 4.89 -12.54
CA PRO A 32 -19.58 4.40 -11.72
C PRO A 32 -20.14 5.54 -10.89
N THR A 33 -21.39 5.92 -11.12
CA THR A 33 -22.10 6.96 -10.35
C THR A 33 -22.60 6.47 -8.99
N ALA A 34 -22.50 5.14 -8.73
CA ALA A 34 -22.78 4.57 -7.42
C ALA A 34 -21.47 4.50 -6.64
N VAL A 35 -21.39 5.23 -5.55
CA VAL A 35 -20.33 5.07 -4.55
C VAL A 35 -20.50 3.66 -3.97
N ASP A 36 -19.59 2.76 -4.33
CA ASP A 36 -19.50 1.45 -3.71
C ASP A 36 -19.01 1.64 -2.27
N ASN A 37 -19.95 1.68 -1.34
CA ASN A 37 -19.66 1.81 0.10
C ASN A 37 -18.89 0.60 0.65
N HIS A 38 -18.60 -0.39 -0.17
CA HIS A 38 -17.82 -1.59 0.18
C HIS A 38 -16.34 -1.50 -0.26
N ALA A 39 -15.96 -0.48 -1.04
CA ALA A 39 -14.55 -0.28 -1.36
C ALA A 39 -13.80 0.24 -0.12
N PRO A 40 -12.76 -0.45 0.38
CA PRO A 40 -12.04 -0.05 1.59
C PRO A 40 -11.31 1.29 1.43
N GLU A 41 -11.10 1.76 0.23
CA GLU A 41 -10.43 3.03 -0.06
C GLU A 41 -11.16 3.81 -1.15
N GLN A 42 -11.84 4.87 -0.76
CA GLN A 42 -12.23 5.89 -1.73
C GLN A 42 -10.99 6.66 -2.15
N GLY A 43 -10.72 6.69 -3.46
CA GLY A 43 -9.65 7.51 -4.01
C GLY A 43 -9.81 8.98 -3.58
N THR A 44 -8.86 9.46 -2.81
CA THR A 44 -8.83 10.85 -2.33
C THR A 44 -8.00 11.75 -3.25
N GLY A 45 -7.63 11.26 -4.43
CA GLY A 45 -6.66 11.86 -5.35
C GLY A 45 -7.13 13.08 -6.16
N LEU A 46 -8.29 13.64 -5.87
CA LEU A 46 -8.85 14.78 -6.63
C LEU A 46 -8.51 16.15 -6.02
N THR A 47 -7.49 16.25 -5.17
CA THR A 47 -7.01 17.53 -4.67
C THR A 47 -5.97 18.12 -5.63
N GLU A 48 -6.10 19.41 -5.92
CA GLU A 48 -5.11 20.13 -6.72
C GLU A 48 -3.72 20.04 -6.06
N GLN A 49 -2.74 19.52 -6.79
CA GLN A 49 -1.37 19.38 -6.33
C GLN A 49 -0.44 20.31 -7.10
N LYS A 50 0.43 21.01 -6.38
CA LYS A 50 1.47 21.81 -7.01
C LYS A 50 2.59 20.92 -7.53
N LEU A 51 3.07 21.22 -8.75
CA LEU A 51 4.25 20.54 -9.31
C LEU A 51 5.48 20.84 -8.44
N ILE A 52 6.08 19.81 -7.88
CA ILE A 52 7.34 19.89 -7.13
C ILE A 52 8.47 19.29 -7.99
N ARG A 53 9.59 19.99 -8.07
CA ARG A 53 10.80 19.53 -8.77
C ARG A 53 11.94 19.43 -7.80
N ALA A 54 12.66 18.31 -7.84
CA ALA A 54 13.86 18.07 -7.05
C ALA A 54 15.08 17.88 -7.94
N LYS A 55 16.27 18.31 -7.47
CA LYS A 55 17.52 18.19 -8.22
C LYS A 55 18.27 16.88 -7.97
N HIS A 56 18.14 16.31 -6.76
CA HIS A 56 18.97 15.19 -6.31
C HIS A 56 18.16 13.94 -5.96
N TYR A 57 17.12 14.09 -5.15
CA TYR A 57 16.26 13.00 -4.70
C TYR A 57 14.88 13.53 -4.34
N MET A 58 13.89 12.65 -4.34
CA MET A 58 12.50 12.97 -4.01
C MET A 58 11.89 11.84 -3.20
N ALA A 59 11.04 12.18 -2.26
CA ALA A 59 10.14 11.29 -1.56
C ALA A 59 8.71 11.81 -1.71
N ALA A 60 7.74 10.91 -1.87
CA ALA A 60 6.32 11.25 -1.91
C ALA A 60 5.50 10.14 -1.24
N SER A 61 4.50 10.51 -0.47
CA SER A 61 3.56 9.60 0.18
C SER A 61 2.22 10.28 0.44
N ALA A 62 1.25 9.51 0.92
CA ALA A 62 -0.08 10.01 1.24
C ALA A 62 -0.12 10.98 2.45
N ASN A 63 0.93 10.99 3.29
CA ASN A 63 0.99 11.84 4.48
C ASN A 63 2.30 12.64 4.54
N PRO A 64 2.25 13.96 4.80
CA PRO A 64 3.44 14.81 4.85
C PRO A 64 4.49 14.34 5.89
N LEU A 65 4.07 13.82 7.04
CA LEU A 65 4.98 13.33 8.08
C LEU A 65 5.78 12.11 7.59
N ALA A 66 5.14 11.23 6.82
CA ALA A 66 5.83 10.10 6.21
C ALA A 66 6.77 10.54 5.09
N THR A 67 6.35 11.51 4.27
CA THR A 67 7.23 12.12 3.25
C THR A 67 8.45 12.75 3.90
N GLU A 68 8.28 13.48 5.00
CA GLU A 68 9.37 14.08 5.76
C GLU A 68 10.33 13.01 6.31
N ALA A 69 9.80 11.92 6.91
CA ALA A 69 10.62 10.82 7.40
C ALA A 69 11.53 10.23 6.31
N GLY A 70 10.98 9.98 5.12
CA GLY A 70 11.76 9.51 3.98
C GLY A 70 12.77 10.53 3.48
N TYR A 71 12.39 11.81 3.41
CA TYR A 71 13.27 12.89 3.00
C TYR A 71 14.47 13.06 3.94
N GLU A 72 14.24 13.02 5.26
CA GLU A 72 15.32 13.09 6.26
C GLU A 72 16.31 11.93 6.12
N VAL A 73 15.82 10.73 5.80
CA VAL A 73 16.67 9.55 5.52
C VAL A 73 17.51 9.78 4.27
N LEU A 74 16.93 10.26 3.17
CA LEU A 74 17.68 10.58 1.94
C LEU A 74 18.72 11.68 2.18
N LYS A 75 18.37 12.71 2.95
CA LYS A 75 19.28 13.82 3.31
C LYS A 75 20.50 13.34 4.10
N ARG A 76 20.35 12.28 4.91
CA ARG A 76 21.46 11.64 5.64
C ARG A 76 22.30 10.69 4.78
N GLY A 77 22.02 10.57 3.49
CA GLY A 77 22.73 9.69 2.55
C GLY A 77 22.16 8.27 2.48
N GLY A 78 20.98 8.02 3.02
CA GLY A 78 20.27 6.77 2.91
C GLY A 78 19.90 6.42 1.48
N SER A 79 19.63 5.14 1.24
CA SER A 79 19.12 4.64 -0.03
C SER A 79 17.62 4.93 -0.19
N ALA A 80 17.08 4.71 -1.39
CA ALA A 80 15.64 4.75 -1.62
C ALA A 80 14.89 3.71 -0.76
N ILE A 81 15.52 2.56 -0.49
CA ILE A 81 14.97 1.52 0.38
C ILE A 81 14.94 1.99 1.84
N ASP A 82 16.02 2.61 2.34
CA ASP A 82 16.01 3.17 3.69
C ASP A 82 14.89 4.21 3.86
N ALA A 83 14.73 5.09 2.87
CA ALA A 83 13.67 6.10 2.87
C ALA A 83 12.27 5.45 2.86
N MET A 84 12.07 4.43 2.03
CA MET A 84 10.81 3.70 1.95
C MET A 84 10.46 3.04 3.30
N ILE A 85 11.42 2.46 4.01
CA ILE A 85 11.22 1.83 5.33
C ILE A 85 10.72 2.87 6.35
N ALA A 86 11.37 4.02 6.45
CA ALA A 86 10.96 5.09 7.34
C ALA A 86 9.56 5.63 6.98
N MET A 87 9.28 5.79 5.68
CA MET A 87 7.98 6.23 5.18
C MET A 87 6.88 5.22 5.48
N GLN A 88 7.10 3.94 5.16
CA GLN A 88 6.13 2.86 5.36
C GLN A 88 5.77 2.71 6.84
N THR A 89 6.76 2.77 7.72
CA THR A 89 6.53 2.69 9.17
C THR A 89 5.76 3.91 9.68
N THR A 90 6.11 5.11 9.19
CA THR A 90 5.38 6.34 9.57
C THR A 90 3.94 6.33 9.04
N LEU A 91 3.70 5.82 7.82
CA LEU A 91 2.34 5.67 7.27
C LEU A 91 1.48 4.73 8.13
N GLY A 92 2.06 3.64 8.66
CA GLY A 92 1.33 2.74 9.56
C GLY A 92 0.81 3.43 10.84
N LEU A 93 1.44 4.53 11.26
CA LEU A 93 0.98 5.37 12.36
C LEU A 93 -0.03 6.43 11.90
N THR A 94 0.26 7.13 10.81
CA THR A 94 -0.45 8.36 10.40
C THR A 94 -1.59 8.12 9.40
N GLU A 95 -1.60 6.97 8.76
CA GLU A 95 -2.63 6.53 7.79
C GLU A 95 -3.04 5.06 8.06
N PRO A 96 -3.48 4.72 9.29
CA PRO A 96 -3.72 3.33 9.69
C PRO A 96 -4.84 2.65 8.92
N GLN A 97 -5.73 3.41 8.27
CA GLN A 97 -6.79 2.89 7.42
C GLN A 97 -6.28 2.31 6.10
N SER A 98 -5.04 2.67 5.69
CA SER A 98 -4.47 2.32 4.39
C SER A 98 -3.10 1.67 4.48
N SER A 99 -2.49 1.64 5.67
CA SER A 99 -1.11 1.15 5.86
C SER A 99 -0.91 0.57 7.26
N GLY A 100 -0.02 -0.39 7.41
CA GLY A 100 0.29 -0.96 8.72
C GLY A 100 1.26 -2.12 8.67
N LEU A 101 1.92 -2.40 9.82
CA LEU A 101 2.85 -3.52 9.97
C LEU A 101 2.15 -4.89 9.87
N GLY A 102 0.84 -4.94 10.16
CA GLY A 102 0.03 -6.14 10.07
C GLY A 102 -0.47 -6.47 8.67
N GLY A 103 -0.09 -5.72 7.66
CA GLY A 103 -0.52 -5.87 6.28
C GLY A 103 0.55 -6.46 5.36
N GLY A 104 0.29 -6.39 4.06
CA GLY A 104 1.22 -6.76 3.00
C GLY A 104 1.50 -5.61 2.05
N ALA A 105 2.40 -5.85 1.12
CA ALA A 105 2.79 -4.87 0.12
C ALA A 105 3.35 -5.51 -1.15
N PHE A 106 3.37 -4.72 -2.21
CA PHE A 106 4.17 -4.97 -3.39
C PHE A 106 5.22 -3.88 -3.52
N LEU A 107 6.44 -4.25 -3.88
CA LEU A 107 7.52 -3.31 -4.12
C LEU A 107 8.06 -3.48 -5.54
N VAL A 108 8.18 -2.37 -6.25
CA VAL A 108 8.90 -2.29 -7.52
C VAL A 108 10.15 -1.44 -7.32
N TYR A 109 11.31 -2.03 -7.50
CA TYR A 109 12.60 -1.41 -7.27
C TYR A 109 13.44 -1.37 -8.55
N TRP A 110 13.89 -0.18 -8.93
CA TRP A 110 14.82 0.04 -10.02
C TRP A 110 16.22 0.33 -9.50
N ASP A 111 17.17 -0.56 -9.76
CA ASP A 111 18.58 -0.34 -9.52
C ASP A 111 19.21 0.31 -10.75
N ASN A 112 19.44 1.61 -10.69
CA ASN A 112 20.01 2.35 -11.80
C ASN A 112 21.48 2.00 -12.08
N LYS A 113 22.25 1.52 -11.11
CA LYS A 113 23.62 1.07 -11.28
C LYS A 113 23.68 -0.28 -12.02
N ALA A 114 22.87 -1.22 -11.59
CA ALA A 114 22.76 -2.55 -12.22
C ALA A 114 21.85 -2.55 -13.47
N LYS A 115 21.13 -1.45 -13.75
CA LYS A 115 20.07 -1.37 -14.78
C LYS A 115 19.05 -2.49 -14.69
N LYS A 116 18.66 -2.82 -13.46
CA LYS A 116 17.80 -3.95 -13.15
C LYS A 116 16.54 -3.52 -12.43
N LEU A 117 15.40 -3.96 -12.93
CA LEU A 117 14.12 -3.93 -12.24
C LEU A 117 13.95 -5.20 -11.40
N THR A 118 13.53 -5.04 -10.16
CA THR A 118 13.20 -6.16 -9.27
C THR A 118 11.85 -5.88 -8.62
N THR A 119 11.01 -6.90 -8.53
CA THR A 119 9.73 -6.83 -7.83
C THR A 119 9.75 -7.75 -6.62
N PHE A 120 9.03 -7.36 -5.58
CA PHE A 120 8.86 -8.14 -4.37
C PHE A 120 7.36 -8.27 -4.10
N ASP A 121 6.94 -9.49 -3.86
CA ASP A 121 5.60 -9.82 -3.38
C ASP A 121 5.71 -10.13 -1.88
N ALA A 122 5.10 -9.29 -1.08
CA ALA A 122 4.98 -9.45 0.37
C ALA A 122 3.51 -9.33 0.78
N ARG A 123 2.62 -9.82 -0.08
CA ARG A 123 1.20 -9.95 0.23
C ARG A 123 1.01 -10.87 1.43
N GLU A 124 -0.01 -10.62 2.21
CA GLU A 124 -0.41 -11.48 3.32
C GLU A 124 -0.80 -12.87 2.80
N THR A 125 -0.43 -13.88 3.56
CA THR A 125 -0.88 -15.25 3.31
C THR A 125 -1.96 -15.66 4.30
N ALA A 126 -2.80 -16.61 3.91
CA ALA A 126 -3.76 -17.18 4.83
C ALA A 126 -3.04 -17.92 5.97
N PRO A 127 -3.51 -17.82 7.23
CA PRO A 127 -3.00 -18.65 8.32
C PRO A 127 -3.13 -20.14 7.97
N LYS A 128 -2.18 -20.97 8.42
CA LYS A 128 -2.19 -22.43 8.16
C LYS A 128 -3.51 -23.14 8.59
N ALA A 129 -4.17 -22.62 9.61
CA ALA A 129 -5.46 -23.14 10.09
C ALA A 129 -6.67 -22.63 9.28
N ALA A 130 -6.48 -21.77 8.28
CA ALA A 130 -7.58 -21.27 7.47
C ALA A 130 -8.19 -22.40 6.62
N THR A 131 -9.51 -22.46 6.59
CA THR A 131 -10.28 -23.42 5.79
C THR A 131 -11.24 -22.68 4.88
N PRO A 132 -11.80 -23.34 3.84
CA PRO A 132 -12.83 -22.73 2.99
C PRO A 132 -14.07 -22.23 3.76
N ALA A 133 -14.31 -22.74 4.98
CA ALA A 133 -15.39 -22.32 5.84
C ALA A 133 -15.10 -21.06 6.67
N LEU A 134 -13.88 -20.46 6.57
CA LEU A 134 -13.46 -19.34 7.41
C LEU A 134 -14.44 -18.16 7.39
N PHE A 135 -15.08 -17.89 6.26
CA PHE A 135 -16.02 -16.79 6.07
C PHE A 135 -17.48 -17.25 5.88
N LEU A 136 -17.80 -18.45 6.36
CA LEU A 136 -19.17 -18.90 6.44
C LEU A 136 -19.77 -18.64 7.83
N ASP A 137 -21.07 -18.37 7.86
CA ASP A 137 -21.86 -18.26 9.09
C ASP A 137 -22.18 -19.66 9.66
N GLU A 138 -22.92 -19.71 10.76
CA GLU A 138 -23.36 -20.94 11.42
C GLU A 138 -24.26 -21.84 10.56
N ASN A 139 -24.89 -21.28 9.53
CA ASN A 139 -25.74 -21.98 8.57
C ASN A 139 -24.98 -22.40 7.31
N GLY A 140 -23.65 -22.21 7.25
CA GLY A 140 -22.81 -22.52 6.10
C GLY A 140 -22.97 -21.54 4.93
N LYS A 141 -23.55 -20.36 5.15
CA LYS A 141 -23.71 -19.31 4.14
C LYS A 141 -22.57 -18.27 4.26
N PRO A 142 -22.18 -17.62 3.14
CA PRO A 142 -21.21 -16.54 3.20
C PRO A 142 -21.64 -15.44 4.16
N MET A 143 -20.73 -15.00 5.02
CA MET A 143 -20.95 -13.88 5.94
C MET A 143 -21.15 -12.58 5.17
N GLY A 144 -21.94 -11.65 5.72
CA GLY A 144 -21.97 -10.27 5.21
C GLY A 144 -20.58 -9.63 5.31
N PHE A 145 -20.21 -8.81 4.31
CA PHE A 145 -18.87 -8.25 4.15
C PHE A 145 -18.29 -7.64 5.44
N MET A 146 -19.03 -6.75 6.09
CA MET A 146 -18.54 -6.09 7.33
C MET A 146 -18.36 -7.05 8.51
N ASN A 147 -19.11 -8.16 8.55
CA ASN A 147 -18.92 -9.21 9.57
C ASN A 147 -17.72 -10.11 9.26
N ALA A 148 -17.38 -10.25 7.99
CA ALA A 148 -16.19 -10.99 7.55
C ALA A 148 -14.91 -10.16 7.76
N VAL A 149 -14.95 -8.85 7.46
CA VAL A 149 -13.77 -7.97 7.43
C VAL A 149 -13.39 -7.45 8.82
N VAL A 150 -14.35 -7.09 9.67
CA VAL A 150 -14.05 -6.45 10.96
C VAL A 150 -13.67 -7.50 12.00
N GLY A 151 -12.40 -7.51 12.39
CA GLY A 151 -11.85 -8.39 13.42
C GLY A 151 -10.72 -9.28 12.93
N GLY A 152 -10.23 -10.16 13.81
CA GLY A 152 -9.05 -11.00 13.55
C GLY A 152 -9.24 -12.06 12.46
N ARG A 153 -10.48 -12.37 12.08
CA ARG A 153 -10.79 -13.39 11.06
C ARG A 153 -10.24 -13.04 9.69
N SER A 154 -10.24 -11.75 9.34
CA SER A 154 -9.76 -11.23 8.05
C SER A 154 -8.26 -10.92 8.03
N VAL A 155 -7.57 -11.04 9.17
CA VAL A 155 -6.15 -10.74 9.28
C VAL A 155 -5.34 -11.92 8.75
N GLY A 156 -4.54 -11.66 7.72
CA GLY A 156 -3.55 -12.61 7.20
C GLY A 156 -2.24 -12.59 7.98
N VAL A 157 -1.32 -13.46 7.60
CA VAL A 157 0.06 -13.44 8.11
C VAL A 157 0.77 -12.23 7.50
N PRO A 158 1.31 -11.31 8.31
CA PRO A 158 1.88 -10.06 7.80
C PRO A 158 3.11 -10.25 6.93
N GLY A 159 3.14 -9.60 5.77
CA GLY A 159 4.29 -9.61 4.87
C GLY A 159 5.24 -8.41 5.05
N ILE A 160 4.71 -7.26 5.52
CA ILE A 160 5.49 -6.01 5.60
C ILE A 160 6.75 -6.14 6.46
N PRO A 161 6.75 -6.63 7.71
CA PRO A 161 7.95 -6.69 8.51
C PRO A 161 9.08 -7.46 7.83
N LYS A 162 8.74 -8.59 7.21
CA LYS A 162 9.70 -9.42 6.48
C LYS A 162 10.23 -8.72 5.22
N LEU A 163 9.36 -8.07 4.46
CA LEU A 163 9.75 -7.28 3.28
C LEU A 163 10.77 -6.21 3.66
N LEU A 164 10.46 -5.39 4.67
CA LEU A 164 11.32 -4.28 5.09
C LEU A 164 12.72 -4.78 5.46
N GLU A 165 12.80 -5.85 6.24
CA GLU A 165 14.08 -6.45 6.63
C GLU A 165 14.86 -7.01 5.44
N ASP A 166 14.22 -7.77 4.56
CA ASP A 166 14.89 -8.42 3.42
C ASP A 166 15.40 -7.41 2.39
N VAL A 167 14.62 -6.38 2.08
CA VAL A 167 15.08 -5.35 1.14
C VAL A 167 16.15 -4.45 1.76
N HIS A 168 16.08 -4.20 3.08
CA HIS A 168 17.16 -3.51 3.78
C HIS A 168 18.48 -4.26 3.73
N LYS A 169 18.48 -5.57 4.00
CA LYS A 169 19.67 -6.42 3.90
C LYS A 169 20.32 -6.37 2.51
N ARG A 170 19.52 -6.18 1.46
CA ARG A 170 20.00 -6.16 0.06
C ARG A 170 20.43 -4.77 -0.41
N TYR A 171 19.72 -3.72 -0.01
CA TYR A 171 19.81 -2.40 -0.62
C TYR A 171 19.90 -1.25 0.39
N GLY A 172 19.81 -1.53 1.69
CA GLY A 172 19.98 -0.55 2.75
C GLY A 172 21.41 0.00 2.80
N LYS A 173 21.55 1.22 3.29
CA LYS A 173 22.82 1.92 3.50
C LYS A 173 23.00 2.39 4.92
N LEU A 174 21.93 2.88 5.55
CA LEU A 174 21.96 3.36 6.93
C LEU A 174 21.73 2.19 7.90
N PRO A 175 22.16 2.32 9.15
CA PRO A 175 21.85 1.33 10.17
C PRO A 175 20.34 1.11 10.32
N TRP A 176 19.92 -0.15 10.29
CA TRP A 176 18.52 -0.56 10.35
C TRP A 176 17.71 0.16 11.42
N ALA A 177 18.19 0.12 12.68
CA ALA A 177 17.48 0.72 13.81
C ALA A 177 17.22 2.22 13.64
N SER A 178 18.14 2.96 12.99
CA SER A 178 18.03 4.41 12.81
C SER A 178 16.92 4.84 11.83
N LEU A 179 16.34 3.91 11.11
CA LEU A 179 15.23 4.17 10.19
C LEU A 179 13.88 4.32 10.91
N PHE A 180 13.83 3.90 12.17
CA PHE A 180 12.62 3.88 13.00
C PHE A 180 12.54 5.03 14.01
N ASP A 181 13.57 5.87 14.12
CA ASP A 181 13.61 6.97 15.10
C ASP A 181 12.42 7.93 14.93
N LYS A 182 12.14 8.35 13.70
CA LYS A 182 11.04 9.31 13.42
C LYS A 182 9.66 8.74 13.74
N PRO A 183 9.25 7.55 13.25
CA PRO A 183 7.94 6.98 13.59
C PRO A 183 7.79 6.68 15.09
N ILE A 184 8.85 6.27 15.78
CA ILE A 184 8.83 6.08 17.24
C ILE A 184 8.60 7.42 17.94
N ALA A 185 9.35 8.46 17.59
CA ALA A 185 9.19 9.78 18.18
C ALA A 185 7.78 10.35 17.96
N LEU A 186 7.24 10.22 16.75
CA LEU A 186 5.88 10.66 16.44
C LEU A 186 4.83 9.91 17.26
N ALA A 187 5.00 8.58 17.44
CA ALA A 187 4.08 7.79 18.22
C ALA A 187 4.08 8.16 19.72
N GLU A 188 5.22 8.51 20.28
CA GLU A 188 5.36 8.85 21.70
C GLU A 188 5.04 10.31 22.02
N GLN A 189 5.56 11.22 21.21
CA GLN A 189 5.37 12.65 21.41
C GLN A 189 4.00 13.12 20.91
N GLY A 190 3.45 12.43 19.93
CA GLY A 190 2.19 12.70 19.27
C GLY A 190 2.37 13.27 17.88
N PHE A 191 1.36 13.05 17.06
CA PHE A 191 1.24 13.60 15.71
C PHE A 191 -0.15 14.20 15.51
N THR A 192 -0.27 15.12 14.57
CA THR A 192 -1.54 15.78 14.29
C THR A 192 -2.42 14.88 13.42
N VAL A 193 -3.65 14.62 13.86
CA VAL A 193 -4.68 13.91 13.10
C VAL A 193 -4.98 14.70 11.82
N SER A 194 -4.79 14.06 10.66
CA SER A 194 -5.06 14.67 9.37
C SER A 194 -6.57 14.79 9.10
N PRO A 195 -7.02 15.72 8.23
CA PRO A 195 -8.42 15.76 7.78
C PRO A 195 -8.89 14.42 7.17
N ARG A 196 -8.00 13.72 6.44
CA ARG A 196 -8.29 12.42 5.85
C ARG A 196 -8.54 11.36 6.92
N MET A 197 -7.68 11.29 7.94
CA MET A 197 -7.84 10.36 9.06
C MET A 197 -9.12 10.65 9.84
N ALA A 198 -9.39 11.91 10.18
CA ALA A 198 -10.61 12.31 10.88
C ALA A 198 -11.88 11.89 10.10
N LYS A 199 -11.92 12.17 8.80
CA LYS A 199 -13.02 11.75 7.92
C LYS A 199 -13.17 10.22 7.88
N SER A 200 -12.08 9.47 7.82
CA SER A 200 -12.11 8.00 7.86
C SER A 200 -12.68 7.47 9.18
N ILE A 201 -12.32 8.09 10.31
CA ILE A 201 -12.87 7.74 11.62
C ILE A 201 -14.38 7.98 11.64
N GLU A 202 -14.85 9.15 11.19
CA GLU A 202 -16.28 9.48 11.12
C GLU A 202 -17.08 8.50 10.25
N GLN A 203 -16.51 8.05 9.14
CA GLN A 203 -17.16 7.10 8.22
C GLN A 203 -17.20 5.67 8.75
N ASN A 204 -16.40 5.33 9.77
CA ASN A 204 -16.27 3.97 10.30
C ASN A 204 -16.63 3.83 11.79
N LEU A 205 -17.54 4.64 12.31
CA LEU A 205 -17.91 4.67 13.73
C LEU A 205 -18.34 3.30 14.25
N GLU A 206 -19.24 2.62 13.55
CA GLU A 206 -19.79 1.34 14.02
C GLU A 206 -18.74 0.19 14.04
N PRO A 207 -17.91 -0.01 13.02
CA PRO A 207 -16.76 -0.91 13.08
C PRO A 207 -15.79 -0.59 14.23
N LEU A 208 -15.46 0.69 14.44
CA LEU A 208 -14.51 1.14 15.46
C LEU A 208 -15.01 0.90 16.89
N LYS A 209 -16.33 0.94 17.12
CA LYS A 209 -16.95 0.66 18.43
C LYS A 209 -16.93 -0.82 18.81
N ARG A 210 -16.73 -1.74 17.87
CA ARG A 210 -16.81 -3.19 18.16
C ARG A 210 -15.75 -3.67 19.15
N TYR A 211 -14.61 -3.01 19.20
CA TYR A 211 -13.49 -3.39 20.07
C TYR A 211 -13.14 -2.25 21.01
N PRO A 212 -13.18 -2.49 22.34
CA PRO A 212 -12.95 -1.43 23.33
C PRO A 212 -11.65 -0.66 23.14
N GLN A 213 -10.55 -1.36 22.79
CA GLN A 213 -9.24 -0.74 22.58
C GLN A 213 -9.25 0.20 21.35
N THR A 214 -9.91 -0.22 20.27
CA THR A 214 -10.06 0.58 19.06
C THR A 214 -10.93 1.80 19.32
N ALA A 215 -12.04 1.60 20.03
CA ALA A 215 -12.92 2.69 20.45
C ALA A 215 -12.20 3.70 21.36
N ALA A 216 -11.47 3.24 22.35
CA ALA A 216 -10.70 4.12 23.25
C ALA A 216 -9.66 4.95 22.50
N TYR A 217 -9.06 4.42 21.44
CA TYR A 217 -8.04 5.10 20.67
C TYR A 217 -8.61 6.11 19.67
N PHE A 218 -9.65 5.73 18.90
CA PHE A 218 -10.19 6.57 17.82
C PHE A 218 -11.42 7.40 18.22
N LEU A 219 -12.10 6.99 19.29
CA LEU A 219 -13.35 7.60 19.78
C LEU A 219 -13.26 7.95 21.27
N PRO A 220 -12.28 8.78 21.69
CA PRO A 220 -12.17 9.19 23.09
C PRO A 220 -13.49 9.85 23.53
N ASP A 221 -13.98 9.47 24.72
CA ASP A 221 -15.27 9.91 25.25
C ASP A 221 -16.46 9.61 24.30
N GLY A 222 -16.33 8.57 23.47
CA GLY A 222 -17.36 8.15 22.50
C GLY A 222 -17.49 9.06 21.27
N LYS A 223 -16.57 10.03 21.08
CA LYS A 223 -16.58 10.98 19.97
C LYS A 223 -15.43 10.72 19.01
N PRO A 224 -15.63 10.87 17.68
CA PRO A 224 -14.57 10.74 16.71
C PRO A 224 -13.48 11.80 16.93
N LEU A 225 -12.21 11.42 16.74
CA LEU A 225 -11.10 12.35 16.76
C LEU A 225 -11.25 13.38 15.65
N ALA A 226 -11.19 14.67 16.02
CA ALA A 226 -11.22 15.77 15.07
C ALA A 226 -9.85 15.98 14.39
N ALA A 227 -9.86 16.49 13.16
CA ALA A 227 -8.65 16.98 12.52
C ALA A 227 -7.97 18.05 13.38
N GLY A 228 -6.64 18.03 13.44
CA GLY A 228 -5.85 18.92 14.27
C GLY A 228 -5.61 18.43 15.71
N THR A 229 -6.31 17.38 16.16
CA THR A 229 -6.05 16.74 17.46
C THR A 229 -4.63 16.13 17.48
N VAL A 230 -3.93 16.24 18.59
CA VAL A 230 -2.65 15.54 18.78
C VAL A 230 -2.94 14.13 19.33
N LEU A 231 -2.53 13.11 18.58
CA LEU A 231 -2.74 11.70 18.92
C LEU A 231 -1.40 11.03 19.21
N LYS A 232 -1.35 10.25 20.30
CA LYS A 232 -0.19 9.44 20.68
C LYS A 232 -0.53 7.95 20.55
N ASN A 233 0.48 7.13 20.23
CA ASN A 233 0.33 5.69 20.19
C ASN A 233 1.58 4.98 20.77
N PRO A 234 1.72 4.91 22.11
CA PRO A 234 2.86 4.26 22.73
C PRO A 234 2.95 2.75 22.42
N GLU A 235 1.82 2.11 22.14
CA GLU A 235 1.77 0.69 21.74
C GLU A 235 2.43 0.48 20.38
N PHE A 236 2.12 1.36 19.43
CA PHE A 236 2.78 1.37 18.13
C PHE A 236 4.29 1.61 18.28
N ALA A 237 4.69 2.56 19.12
CA ALA A 237 6.10 2.80 19.39
C ALA A 237 6.82 1.56 19.92
N ARG A 238 6.18 0.80 20.84
CA ARG A 238 6.73 -0.49 21.35
C ARG A 238 6.90 -1.51 20.23
N SER A 239 5.89 -1.66 19.38
CA SER A 239 5.95 -2.59 18.24
C SER A 239 7.08 -2.21 17.28
N VAL A 240 7.22 -0.92 16.97
CA VAL A 240 8.28 -0.43 16.06
C VAL A 240 9.67 -0.59 16.69
N ARG A 241 9.83 -0.38 18.02
CA ARG A 241 11.09 -0.70 18.71
C ARG A 241 11.45 -2.17 18.62
N LEU A 242 10.47 -3.03 18.83
CA LEU A 242 10.69 -4.47 18.69
C LEU A 242 11.17 -4.83 17.27
N LEU A 243 10.58 -4.21 16.25
CA LEU A 243 11.04 -4.37 14.85
C LEU A 243 12.46 -3.84 14.66
N ALA A 244 12.77 -2.67 15.22
CA ALA A 244 14.10 -2.08 15.13
C ALA A 244 15.19 -2.92 15.80
N GLU A 245 14.88 -3.56 16.93
CA GLU A 245 15.82 -4.33 17.74
C GLU A 245 15.95 -5.79 17.30
N LYS A 246 14.85 -6.43 16.92
CA LYS A 246 14.76 -7.87 16.66
C LYS A 246 14.51 -8.24 15.20
N GLY A 247 14.32 -7.24 14.32
CA GLY A 247 13.92 -7.49 12.93
C GLY A 247 12.50 -8.05 12.81
N SER A 248 12.23 -8.77 11.75
CA SER A 248 10.90 -9.29 11.43
C SER A 248 10.48 -10.52 12.26
N ALA A 249 11.42 -11.23 12.87
CA ALA A 249 11.17 -12.50 13.55
C ALA A 249 10.00 -12.47 14.57
N PRO A 250 9.84 -11.45 15.44
CA PRO A 250 8.71 -11.40 16.38
C PRO A 250 7.34 -11.28 15.70
N PHE A 251 7.30 -10.90 14.42
CA PHE A 251 6.07 -10.71 13.65
C PHE A 251 5.74 -11.90 12.74
N CYS A 252 6.74 -12.73 12.42
CA CYS A 252 6.65 -13.83 11.46
C CYS A 252 6.89 -15.20 12.09
N GLY A 253 7.49 -15.28 13.27
CA GLY A 253 7.98 -16.51 13.90
C GLY A 253 6.90 -17.51 14.34
N ALA A 254 5.63 -17.13 14.34
CA ALA A 254 4.53 -18.04 14.60
C ALA A 254 4.13 -18.90 13.38
N VAL A 255 4.82 -18.75 12.24
CA VAL A 255 4.47 -19.40 10.97
C VAL A 255 5.45 -20.52 10.59
N GLU A 256 6.60 -20.60 11.27
CA GLU A 256 7.68 -21.56 10.92
C GLU A 256 7.70 -22.86 11.74
N GLU A 257 6.72 -23.07 12.65
CA GLU A 257 6.58 -24.34 13.38
C GLU A 257 5.35 -25.15 12.93
#